data_c6b29f9e9ae07af403abcf20293b5b82
#
_entry.id   c6b29f9e9ae07af403abcf20293b5b82
#
_cell.length_a   1.000
_cell.length_b   1.000
_cell.length_c   1.000
_cell.angle_alpha   90.00
_cell.angle_beta   90.00
_cell.angle_gamma   90.00
#
_symmetry.space_group_name_H-M   'P 1'
#
loop_
_entity.id
_entity.type
_entity.pdbx_description
1 polymer ?
#
loop_
_entity_poly.entity_id
_entity_poly.type
_entity_poly.pdbx_seq_one_letter_code
_entity_poly.pdbx_strand_id
1 'polypeptide(L)'
;MKKKKWSRKKKFFVILLLVILFLILALLTTFGVMHYLGKKSLLGNEAVALTLPEDINYDDIEGDGKTIEYKGHTYEFNSNIASILFMGVDHDEFKDDAVPSTAGQADALYLMTYNISTGKIKVLALNRDIMTDISRYDSEGNYYDTATKQLCLAYAYGDGKELSAKNQTMAVERFIYNIPINTYYAIDFSSLKILNDDIGGVTLTPEYTFSSFTKGQKITLKGETAEQFVRYRNTNLLDDNLRRMSCQKLYLNSFVSQLLPSLKKDINVPLKLYKDSSKYTVTNLDANIMVYLASTLATNYSGLNITSIKGKYVEKKDDRFAEYKINKTDLFEKILDIYYIKTR
;
A
#
# COMPACT_ATOMS: atom_id res chain seq x y z
N MET A 1 15.94 -27.55 61.85
CA MET A 1 14.95 -27.65 60.75
C MET A 1 15.51 -28.52 59.62
N LYS A 2 14.98 -29.74 59.39
CA LYS A 2 15.43 -30.63 58.29
C LYS A 2 14.89 -30.08 56.95
N LYS A 3 15.78 -29.62 56.02
CA LYS A 3 15.41 -29.23 54.65
C LYS A 3 14.83 -30.46 53.93
N LYS A 4 13.53 -30.41 53.59
CA LYS A 4 12.79 -31.45 52.90
C LYS A 4 13.39 -31.61 51.47
N LYS A 5 14.15 -32.68 51.20
CA LYS A 5 14.75 -32.99 49.90
C LYS A 5 13.63 -33.34 48.91
N TRP A 6 13.52 -32.59 47.82
CA TRP A 6 12.57 -32.87 46.76
C TRP A 6 12.88 -34.18 46.02
N SER A 7 11.86 -34.96 45.67
CA SER A 7 12.04 -36.16 44.85
C SER A 7 12.57 -35.80 43.45
N ARG A 8 13.29 -36.72 42.80
CA ARG A 8 13.81 -36.52 41.43
C ARG A 8 12.70 -36.09 40.46
N LYS A 9 11.51 -36.65 40.54
CA LYS A 9 10.34 -36.30 39.73
C LYS A 9 9.91 -34.84 39.96
N LYS A 10 9.86 -34.35 41.19
CA LYS A 10 9.53 -32.95 41.51
C LYS A 10 10.60 -31.98 40.98
N LYS A 11 11.88 -32.33 41.09
CA LYS A 11 12.95 -31.50 40.50
C LYS A 11 12.84 -31.42 38.98
N PHE A 12 12.60 -32.53 38.29
CA PHE A 12 12.39 -32.58 36.85
C PHE A 12 11.22 -31.70 36.42
N PHE A 13 10.06 -31.79 37.08
CA PHE A 13 8.89 -30.98 36.77
C PHE A 13 9.13 -29.48 36.99
N VAL A 14 9.87 -29.11 38.03
CA VAL A 14 10.20 -27.69 38.26
C VAL A 14 11.18 -27.17 37.19
N ILE A 15 12.19 -27.96 36.82
CA ILE A 15 13.12 -27.60 35.75
C ILE A 15 12.36 -27.46 34.42
N LEU A 16 11.48 -28.39 34.07
CA LEU A 16 10.66 -28.33 32.87
C LEU A 16 9.80 -27.05 32.82
N LEU A 17 9.15 -26.74 33.97
CA LEU A 17 8.31 -25.53 34.08
C LEU A 17 9.12 -24.25 33.96
N LEU A 18 10.34 -24.21 34.50
CA LEU A 18 11.26 -23.07 34.34
C LEU A 18 11.75 -22.91 32.89
N VAL A 19 12.01 -24.03 32.21
CA VAL A 19 12.37 -24.01 30.78
C VAL A 19 11.22 -23.48 29.94
N ILE A 20 9.99 -23.95 30.17
CA ILE A 20 8.80 -23.47 29.47
C ILE A 20 8.59 -21.98 29.76
N LEU A 21 8.70 -21.54 31.02
CA LEU A 21 8.59 -20.13 31.38
C LEU A 21 9.64 -19.27 30.69
N PHE A 22 10.90 -19.75 30.65
CA PHE A 22 11.99 -19.09 29.94
C PHE A 22 11.71 -18.97 28.45
N LEU A 23 11.22 -20.03 27.79
CA LEU A 23 10.85 -20.01 26.38
C LEU A 23 9.70 -19.03 26.10
N ILE A 24 8.68 -19.00 26.96
CA ILE A 24 7.58 -18.03 26.85
C ILE A 24 8.10 -16.60 27.00
N LEU A 25 8.97 -16.35 27.99
CA LEU A 25 9.56 -15.03 28.20
C LEU A 25 10.42 -14.61 27.00
N ALA A 26 11.22 -15.54 26.45
CA ALA A 26 12.03 -15.27 25.27
C ALA A 26 11.16 -14.94 24.05
N LEU A 27 10.05 -15.66 23.83
CA LEU A 27 9.09 -15.35 22.75
C LEU A 27 8.43 -13.97 22.95
N LEU A 28 8.00 -13.64 24.16
CA LEU A 28 7.39 -12.34 24.45
C LEU A 28 8.37 -11.19 24.28
N THR A 29 9.63 -11.37 24.70
CA THR A 29 10.67 -10.35 24.52
C THR A 29 11.00 -10.17 23.03
N THR A 30 11.15 -11.26 22.28
CA THR A 30 11.39 -11.20 20.83
C THR A 30 10.25 -10.49 20.12
N PHE A 31 9.00 -10.85 20.42
CA PHE A 31 7.84 -10.16 19.87
C PHE A 31 7.82 -8.67 20.21
N GLY A 32 8.08 -8.31 21.47
CA GLY A 32 8.14 -6.92 21.92
C GLY A 32 9.21 -6.10 21.22
N VAL A 33 10.39 -6.69 21.01
CA VAL A 33 11.48 -6.05 20.25
C VAL A 33 11.11 -5.87 18.78
N MET A 34 10.58 -6.92 18.13
CA MET A 34 10.15 -6.83 16.74
C MET A 34 9.03 -5.79 16.56
N HIS A 35 8.06 -5.77 17.45
CA HIS A 35 6.98 -4.78 17.44
C HIS A 35 7.51 -3.35 17.61
N TYR A 36 8.44 -3.11 18.52
CA TYR A 36 9.05 -1.79 18.73
C TYR A 36 9.88 -1.35 17.51
N LEU A 37 10.72 -2.24 16.96
CA LEU A 37 11.54 -1.95 15.79
C LEU A 37 10.67 -1.71 14.56
N GLY A 38 9.63 -2.52 14.36
CA GLY A 38 8.68 -2.35 13.25
C GLY A 38 7.96 -1.00 13.27
N LYS A 39 7.51 -0.57 14.46
CA LYS A 39 6.94 0.77 14.65
C LYS A 39 7.93 1.86 14.26
N LYS A 40 9.18 1.76 14.72
CA LYS A 40 10.23 2.75 14.44
C LYS A 40 10.59 2.80 12.95
N SER A 41 10.77 1.65 12.32
CA SER A 41 11.08 1.58 10.88
C SER A 41 9.95 2.13 10.01
N LEU A 42 8.70 1.86 10.38
CA LEU A 42 7.53 2.30 9.61
C LEU A 42 7.34 3.81 9.62
N LEU A 43 7.68 4.51 10.72
CA LEU A 43 7.57 5.96 10.82
C LEU A 43 8.73 6.70 10.14
N GLY A 44 9.87 6.05 9.91
CA GLY A 44 11.09 6.71 9.47
C GLY A 44 11.71 7.63 10.55
N ASN A 45 12.74 8.35 10.18
CA ASN A 45 13.54 9.10 11.15
C ASN A 45 13.13 10.58 11.31
N GLU A 46 12.38 11.17 10.37
CA GLU A 46 11.99 12.58 10.44
C GLU A 46 10.63 12.84 9.77
N ALA A 47 9.80 13.65 10.45
CA ALA A 47 8.62 14.24 9.85
C ALA A 47 9.08 15.34 8.89
N VAL A 48 9.12 15.05 7.60
CA VAL A 48 9.35 16.06 6.58
C VAL A 48 8.02 16.74 6.29
N ALA A 49 7.98 18.04 6.42
CA ALA A 49 6.82 18.84 6.06
C ALA A 49 6.61 18.83 4.56
N LEU A 50 5.35 18.92 4.12
CA LEU A 50 5.06 19.01 2.69
C LEU A 50 5.67 20.29 2.10
N THR A 51 6.06 20.20 0.84
CA THR A 51 6.39 21.38 0.04
C THR A 51 5.08 22.02 -0.43
N LEU A 52 4.82 23.25 -0.01
CA LEU A 52 3.60 23.95 -0.42
C LEU A 52 3.53 24.05 -1.95
N PRO A 53 2.37 23.70 -2.55
CA PRO A 53 2.23 23.69 -4.00
C PRO A 53 2.24 25.11 -4.56
N GLU A 54 3.09 25.36 -5.57
CA GLU A 54 3.21 26.67 -6.23
C GLU A 54 2.00 27.07 -7.09
N ASP A 55 1.14 26.13 -7.41
CA ASP A 55 0.09 26.27 -8.42
C ASP A 55 -1.34 26.17 -7.87
N ILE A 56 -1.51 26.21 -6.55
CA ILE A 56 -2.78 26.46 -5.88
C ILE A 56 -2.81 27.97 -5.50
N ASN A 57 -3.96 28.61 -5.63
CA ASN A 57 -4.09 30.03 -5.34
C ASN A 57 -3.67 30.32 -3.89
N TYR A 58 -2.54 31.01 -3.69
CA TYR A 58 -1.90 31.24 -2.39
C TYR A 58 -2.68 32.13 -1.43
N ASP A 59 -3.68 32.85 -1.93
CA ASP A 59 -4.48 33.77 -1.09
C ASP A 59 -5.18 33.04 0.07
N ASP A 60 -5.28 31.70 -0.01
CA ASP A 60 -5.95 30.85 0.98
C ASP A 60 -5.00 29.91 1.75
N ILE A 61 -3.69 29.86 1.44
CA ILE A 61 -2.74 28.93 2.06
C ILE A 61 -1.53 29.68 2.59
N GLU A 62 -1.33 29.61 3.91
CA GLU A 62 -0.15 30.15 4.59
C GLU A 62 0.50 29.08 5.46
N GLY A 63 1.84 29.08 5.58
CA GLY A 63 2.54 28.21 6.51
C GLY A 63 3.89 27.71 6.03
N ASP A 64 4.52 26.87 6.86
CA ASP A 64 5.84 26.30 6.64
C ASP A 64 5.80 24.79 6.24
N GLY A 65 4.62 24.29 5.94
CA GLY A 65 4.37 22.87 5.67
C GLY A 65 4.20 22.01 6.94
N LYS A 66 4.67 22.42 8.10
CA LYS A 66 4.37 21.76 9.39
C LYS A 66 3.06 22.27 9.96
N THR A 67 2.86 23.57 9.87
CA THR A 67 1.60 24.24 10.20
C THR A 67 1.09 24.94 8.95
N ILE A 68 -0.16 24.72 8.59
CA ILE A 68 -0.83 25.28 7.42
C ILE A 68 -2.11 25.96 7.85
N GLU A 69 -2.28 27.23 7.47
CA GLU A 69 -3.57 27.91 7.51
C GLU A 69 -4.26 27.72 6.15
N TYR A 70 -5.48 27.19 6.17
CA TYR A 70 -6.27 26.97 4.97
C TYR A 70 -7.76 27.16 5.24
N LYS A 71 -8.41 28.03 4.48
CA LYS A 71 -9.85 28.34 4.61
C LYS A 71 -10.26 28.69 6.05
N GLY A 72 -9.43 29.48 6.74
CA GLY A 72 -9.68 29.94 8.11
C GLY A 72 -9.50 28.84 9.19
N HIS A 73 -8.81 27.78 8.87
CA HIS A 73 -8.49 26.69 9.78
C HIS A 73 -7.00 26.41 9.83
N THR A 74 -6.51 26.08 11.03
CA THR A 74 -5.13 25.66 11.26
C THR A 74 -5.02 24.13 11.19
N TYR A 75 -4.02 23.64 10.44
CA TYR A 75 -3.68 22.22 10.28
C TYR A 75 -2.24 21.98 10.72
N GLU A 76 -2.03 21.02 11.60
CA GLU A 76 -0.70 20.60 12.07
C GLU A 76 -0.32 19.23 11.51
N PHE A 77 0.90 19.10 10.99
CA PHE A 77 1.39 17.82 10.42
C PHE A 77 1.42 16.72 11.48
N ASN A 78 0.84 15.58 11.16
CA ASN A 78 0.73 14.44 12.04
C ASN A 78 1.86 13.44 11.82
N SER A 79 2.93 13.54 12.60
CA SER A 79 4.08 12.64 12.53
C SER A 79 3.77 11.17 12.89
N ASN A 80 2.56 10.87 13.35
CA ASN A 80 2.12 9.50 13.64
C ASN A 80 1.50 8.79 12.42
N ILE A 81 1.59 9.39 11.23
CA ILE A 81 1.12 8.77 9.99
C ILE A 81 2.28 8.02 9.34
N ALA A 82 2.11 6.72 9.19
CA ALA A 82 2.98 5.88 8.38
C ALA A 82 2.36 5.66 7.00
N SER A 83 3.19 5.69 5.95
CA SER A 83 2.77 5.57 4.55
C SER A 83 3.37 4.33 3.90
N ILE A 84 2.52 3.57 3.20
CA ILE A 84 2.91 2.40 2.42
C ILE A 84 2.32 2.56 1.01
N LEU A 85 3.16 2.49 -0.02
CA LEU A 85 2.71 2.48 -1.41
C LEU A 85 2.54 1.04 -1.89
N PHE A 86 1.29 0.66 -2.15
CA PHE A 86 0.96 -0.60 -2.83
C PHE A 86 0.89 -0.39 -4.33
N MET A 87 1.56 -1.27 -5.07
CA MET A 87 1.64 -1.24 -6.53
C MET A 87 1.23 -2.60 -7.09
N GLY A 88 0.25 -2.62 -7.98
CA GLY A 88 -0.02 -3.77 -8.84
C GLY A 88 0.68 -3.55 -10.18
N VAL A 89 1.66 -4.39 -10.48
CA VAL A 89 2.49 -4.25 -11.69
C VAL A 89 1.97 -5.19 -12.77
N ASP A 90 1.79 -4.65 -13.98
CA ASP A 90 1.39 -5.43 -15.14
C ASP A 90 2.60 -6.11 -15.76
N HIS A 91 2.98 -7.22 -15.16
CA HIS A 91 4.07 -8.08 -15.60
C HIS A 91 3.69 -9.53 -15.30
N ASP A 92 4.15 -10.49 -16.13
CA ASP A 92 3.85 -11.89 -15.91
C ASP A 92 4.82 -12.55 -14.90
N GLU A 93 6.03 -12.00 -14.76
CA GLU A 93 7.04 -12.38 -13.76
C GLU A 93 8.06 -11.25 -13.61
N PHE A 94 8.58 -11.01 -12.40
CA PHE A 94 9.69 -10.08 -12.19
C PHE A 94 10.98 -10.66 -12.81
N LYS A 95 11.41 -10.10 -13.95
CA LYS A 95 12.61 -10.54 -14.66
C LYS A 95 13.87 -9.95 -14.06
N ASP A 96 14.93 -10.74 -14.03
CA ASP A 96 16.24 -10.29 -13.53
C ASP A 96 16.97 -9.35 -14.47
N ASP A 97 16.53 -9.26 -15.73
CA ASP A 97 17.16 -8.55 -16.85
C ASP A 97 16.23 -7.53 -17.53
N ALA A 98 15.27 -6.98 -16.80
CA ALA A 98 14.38 -5.97 -17.37
C ALA A 98 15.18 -4.71 -17.74
N VAL A 99 15.02 -4.27 -18.99
CA VAL A 99 15.60 -3.04 -19.49
C VAL A 99 14.67 -1.87 -19.13
N PRO A 100 15.19 -0.69 -18.73
CA PRO A 100 14.38 0.50 -18.51
C PRO A 100 13.43 0.78 -19.67
N SER A 101 12.20 1.17 -19.35
CA SER A 101 11.02 1.29 -20.21
C SER A 101 10.28 -0.01 -20.57
N THR A 102 10.79 -1.18 -20.16
CA THR A 102 10.14 -2.48 -20.40
C THR A 102 9.82 -3.26 -19.12
N ALA A 103 10.12 -2.69 -17.96
CA ALA A 103 10.01 -3.33 -16.66
C ALA A 103 8.56 -3.52 -16.12
N GLY A 104 7.55 -3.35 -16.99
CA GLY A 104 6.14 -3.36 -16.61
C GLY A 104 5.67 -1.99 -16.12
N GLN A 105 4.38 -1.83 -15.92
CA GLN A 105 3.77 -0.57 -15.47
C GLN A 105 3.01 -0.81 -14.15
N ALA A 106 3.07 0.16 -13.25
CA ALA A 106 2.26 0.12 -12.03
C ALA A 106 0.81 0.51 -12.34
N ASP A 107 0.02 -0.46 -12.75
CA ASP A 107 -1.36 -0.29 -13.22
C ASP A 107 -2.37 -0.05 -12.10
N ALA A 108 -2.04 -0.44 -10.87
CA ALA A 108 -2.82 -0.18 -9.68
C ALA A 108 -1.91 0.47 -8.62
N LEU A 109 -2.28 1.67 -8.17
CA LEU A 109 -1.51 2.46 -7.21
C LEU A 109 -2.39 2.86 -6.04
N TYR A 110 -2.03 2.42 -4.84
CA TYR A 110 -2.74 2.70 -3.59
C TYR A 110 -1.77 3.21 -2.53
N LEU A 111 -1.91 4.47 -2.15
CA LEU A 111 -1.21 5.01 -1.00
C LEU A 111 -2.03 4.72 0.25
N MET A 112 -1.62 3.71 1.01
CA MET A 112 -2.20 3.38 2.30
C MET A 112 -1.48 4.17 3.39
N THR A 113 -2.25 4.82 4.25
CA THR A 113 -1.73 5.49 5.43
C THR A 113 -2.32 4.89 6.68
N TYR A 114 -1.48 4.73 7.68
CA TYR A 114 -1.83 4.16 8.98
C TYR A 114 -1.47 5.14 10.09
N ASN A 115 -2.48 5.62 10.81
CA ASN A 115 -2.26 6.43 12.00
C ASN A 115 -1.95 5.52 13.18
N ILE A 116 -0.69 5.49 13.60
CA ILE A 116 -0.20 4.59 14.65
C ILE A 116 -0.77 4.89 16.04
N SER A 117 -1.25 6.12 16.27
CA SER A 117 -1.84 6.54 17.55
C SER A 117 -3.31 6.12 17.66
N THR A 118 -4.04 6.12 16.54
CA THR A 118 -5.49 5.86 16.53
C THR A 118 -5.87 4.52 15.90
N GLY A 119 -4.94 3.86 15.21
CA GLY A 119 -5.21 2.64 14.44
C GLY A 119 -6.00 2.85 13.15
N LYS A 120 -6.30 4.09 12.77
CA LYS A 120 -7.10 4.40 11.57
C LYS A 120 -6.28 4.21 10.31
N ILE A 121 -6.93 3.61 9.29
CA ILE A 121 -6.37 3.42 7.96
C ILE A 121 -7.15 4.28 6.97
N LYS A 122 -6.43 5.04 6.14
CA LYS A 122 -6.97 5.71 4.96
C LYS A 122 -6.21 5.22 3.74
N VAL A 123 -6.89 5.06 2.62
CA VAL A 123 -6.30 4.63 1.35
C VAL A 123 -6.66 5.63 0.26
N LEU A 124 -5.64 6.19 -0.39
CA LEU A 124 -5.80 7.03 -1.57
C LEU A 124 -5.44 6.24 -2.81
N ALA A 125 -6.46 5.92 -3.62
CA ALA A 125 -6.25 5.30 -4.93
C ALA A 125 -5.82 6.38 -5.93
N LEU A 126 -4.64 6.18 -6.54
CA LEU A 126 -4.05 7.07 -7.52
C LEU A 126 -4.38 6.58 -8.94
N ASN A 127 -4.83 7.49 -9.80
CA ASN A 127 -5.06 7.13 -11.19
C ASN A 127 -3.69 6.99 -11.89
N ARG A 128 -3.48 5.88 -12.60
CA ARG A 128 -2.24 5.56 -13.29
C ARG A 128 -1.84 6.58 -14.37
N ASP A 129 -2.83 7.28 -14.95
CA ASP A 129 -2.66 8.22 -16.05
C ASP A 129 -2.49 9.69 -15.56
N ILE A 130 -2.28 9.90 -14.26
CA ILE A 130 -1.89 11.20 -13.70
C ILE A 130 -0.53 11.58 -14.27
N MET A 131 -0.38 12.83 -14.72
CA MET A 131 0.90 13.36 -15.19
C MET A 131 1.70 13.90 -14.01
N THR A 132 2.94 13.44 -13.89
CA THR A 132 3.90 13.86 -12.87
C THR A 132 5.33 13.71 -13.37
N ASP A 133 6.27 14.33 -12.66
CA ASP A 133 7.68 14.19 -12.96
C ASP A 133 8.22 12.85 -12.48
N ILE A 134 8.71 12.07 -13.43
CA ILE A 134 9.31 10.76 -13.19
C ILE A 134 10.79 10.78 -13.56
N SER A 135 11.63 10.11 -12.77
CA SER A 135 13.04 9.91 -13.12
C SER A 135 13.17 8.83 -14.17
N ARG A 136 14.10 9.01 -15.12
CA ARG A 136 14.42 8.02 -16.13
C ARG A 136 15.85 7.54 -15.97
N TYR A 137 16.06 6.24 -16.19
CA TYR A 137 17.33 5.57 -16.01
C TYR A 137 17.73 4.90 -17.33
N ASP A 138 19.02 4.79 -17.58
CA ASP A 138 19.59 4.07 -18.73
C ASP A 138 19.61 2.55 -18.46
N SER A 139 20.07 1.77 -19.45
CA SER A 139 20.16 0.31 -19.35
C SER A 139 21.13 -0.19 -18.27
N GLU A 140 22.00 0.68 -17.75
CA GLU A 140 22.95 0.38 -16.68
C GLU A 140 22.39 0.78 -15.31
N GLY A 141 21.19 1.38 -15.25
CA GLY A 141 20.57 1.85 -14.02
C GLY A 141 21.05 3.23 -13.56
N ASN A 142 21.76 3.99 -14.39
CA ASN A 142 22.18 5.34 -14.08
C ASN A 142 21.04 6.32 -14.40
N TYR A 143 20.78 7.25 -13.49
CA TYR A 143 19.87 8.36 -13.73
C TYR A 143 20.39 9.26 -14.85
N TYR A 144 19.55 9.61 -15.82
CA TYR A 144 19.93 10.52 -16.88
C TYR A 144 19.07 11.78 -17.01
N ASP A 145 17.75 11.71 -16.73
CA ASP A 145 16.89 12.90 -16.69
C ASP A 145 15.58 12.67 -15.90
N THR A 146 14.79 13.74 -15.80
CA THR A 146 13.42 13.73 -15.30
C THR A 146 12.48 14.27 -16.36
N ALA A 147 11.35 13.57 -16.60
CA ALA A 147 10.35 13.99 -17.57
C ALA A 147 8.93 13.86 -17.02
N THR A 148 8.07 14.82 -17.37
CA THR A 148 6.64 14.73 -17.03
C THR A 148 5.96 13.66 -17.89
N LYS A 149 5.50 12.58 -17.26
CA LYS A 149 4.85 11.42 -17.89
C LYS A 149 3.74 10.88 -17.01
N GLN A 150 3.00 9.89 -17.53
CA GLN A 150 2.01 9.16 -16.74
C GLN A 150 2.66 8.49 -15.53
N LEU A 151 2.02 8.59 -14.37
CA LEU A 151 2.53 8.10 -13.08
C LEU A 151 2.91 6.60 -13.12
N CYS A 152 2.13 5.76 -13.81
CA CYS A 152 2.41 4.32 -13.92
C CYS A 152 3.74 3.99 -14.62
N LEU A 153 4.27 4.92 -15.44
CA LEU A 153 5.51 4.71 -16.20
C LEU A 153 6.75 4.84 -15.32
N ALA A 154 6.65 5.43 -14.13
CA ALA A 154 7.79 5.53 -13.23
C ALA A 154 8.37 4.15 -12.89
N TYR A 155 7.51 3.12 -12.72
CA TYR A 155 7.96 1.75 -12.51
C TYR A 155 8.73 1.20 -13.72
N ALA A 156 8.22 1.45 -14.92
CA ALA A 156 8.80 0.93 -16.16
C ALA A 156 10.21 1.45 -16.43
N TYR A 157 10.55 2.63 -15.94
CA TYR A 157 11.88 3.24 -16.12
C TYR A 157 12.96 2.78 -15.13
N GLY A 158 12.70 1.78 -14.30
CA GLY A 158 13.69 1.14 -13.45
C GLY A 158 14.12 -0.24 -13.96
N ASP A 159 14.56 -1.07 -13.04
CA ASP A 159 15.10 -2.43 -13.29
C ASP A 159 14.05 -3.55 -13.24
N GLY A 160 12.77 -3.22 -13.12
CA GLY A 160 11.69 -4.17 -12.85
C GLY A 160 11.63 -4.67 -11.41
N LYS A 161 12.53 -4.24 -10.55
CA LYS A 161 12.66 -4.65 -9.15
C LYS A 161 12.76 -3.46 -8.20
N GLU A 162 13.85 -3.41 -7.44
CA GLU A 162 14.03 -2.43 -6.38
C GLU A 162 14.13 -0.99 -6.90
N LEU A 163 14.89 -0.76 -7.97
CA LEU A 163 15.00 0.56 -8.59
C LEU A 163 13.64 1.02 -9.14
N SER A 164 12.89 0.13 -9.79
CA SER A 164 11.54 0.41 -10.29
C SER A 164 10.58 0.79 -9.16
N ALA A 165 10.57 0.01 -8.08
CA ALA A 165 9.70 0.27 -6.93
C ALA A 165 10.07 1.59 -6.24
N LYS A 166 11.36 1.88 -6.07
CA LYS A 166 11.85 3.16 -5.53
C LYS A 166 11.50 4.34 -6.44
N ASN A 167 11.68 4.19 -7.76
CA ASN A 167 11.35 5.24 -8.72
C ASN A 167 9.85 5.57 -8.72
N GLN A 168 9.00 4.53 -8.67
CA GLN A 168 7.56 4.72 -8.54
C GLN A 168 7.19 5.42 -7.23
N THR A 169 7.86 5.07 -6.12
CA THR A 169 7.65 5.70 -4.82
C THR A 169 8.03 7.18 -4.87
N MET A 170 9.21 7.52 -5.39
CA MET A 170 9.64 8.91 -5.57
C MET A 170 8.69 9.73 -6.47
N ALA A 171 8.14 9.12 -7.53
CA ALA A 171 7.17 9.80 -8.38
C ALA A 171 5.86 10.12 -7.61
N VAL A 172 5.41 9.20 -6.76
CA VAL A 172 4.24 9.45 -5.89
C VAL A 172 4.57 10.50 -4.83
N GLU A 173 5.74 10.46 -4.20
CA GLU A 173 6.18 11.49 -3.24
C GLU A 173 6.15 12.89 -3.85
N ARG A 174 6.74 13.08 -5.04
CA ARG A 174 6.68 14.34 -5.78
C ARG A 174 5.24 14.79 -6.04
N PHE A 175 4.40 13.85 -6.44
CA PHE A 175 2.99 14.10 -6.72
C PHE A 175 2.19 14.55 -5.47
N ILE A 176 2.53 14.03 -4.30
CA ILE A 176 1.88 14.39 -3.02
C ILE A 176 2.68 15.44 -2.22
N TYR A 177 3.29 16.40 -2.90
CA TYR A 177 4.00 17.54 -2.30
C TYR A 177 5.25 17.15 -1.49
N ASN A 178 5.99 16.14 -1.95
CA ASN A 178 7.21 15.59 -1.34
C ASN A 178 7.02 15.01 0.07
N ILE A 179 5.82 14.58 0.43
CA ILE A 179 5.61 13.80 1.65
C ILE A 179 6.29 12.43 1.49
N PRO A 180 7.21 12.04 2.39
CA PRO A 180 7.96 10.80 2.23
C PRO A 180 7.09 9.55 2.43
N ILE A 181 7.38 8.54 1.63
CA ILE A 181 6.77 7.21 1.69
C ILE A 181 7.86 6.19 2.03
N ASN A 182 7.94 5.78 3.29
CA ASN A 182 9.03 4.96 3.79
C ASN A 182 8.98 3.49 3.33
N THR A 183 7.80 3.04 2.93
CA THR A 183 7.56 1.63 2.64
C THR A 183 6.80 1.45 1.35
N TYR A 184 7.20 0.44 0.57
CA TYR A 184 6.50 0.05 -0.64
C TYR A 184 6.28 -1.47 -0.71
N TYR A 185 5.24 -1.85 -1.45
CA TYR A 185 4.89 -3.23 -1.73
C TYR A 185 4.41 -3.32 -3.18
N ALA A 186 5.27 -3.78 -4.07
CA ALA A 186 4.95 -4.03 -5.47
C ALA A 186 4.67 -5.51 -5.66
N ILE A 187 3.54 -5.82 -6.27
CA ILE A 187 3.11 -7.18 -6.53
C ILE A 187 2.72 -7.33 -8.00
N ASP A 188 3.13 -8.45 -8.59
CA ASP A 188 2.73 -8.87 -9.91
C ASP A 188 1.25 -9.29 -9.92
N PHE A 189 0.50 -8.91 -10.93
CA PHE A 189 -0.91 -9.29 -11.07
C PHE A 189 -1.11 -10.80 -11.21
N SER A 190 -0.15 -11.54 -11.75
CA SER A 190 -0.25 -13.01 -11.87
C SER A 190 -0.34 -13.70 -10.51
N SER A 191 0.24 -13.11 -9.46
CA SER A 191 0.17 -13.62 -8.09
C SER A 191 -1.19 -13.39 -7.43
N LEU A 192 -2.01 -12.50 -7.99
CA LEU A 192 -3.32 -12.17 -7.40
C LEU A 192 -4.20 -13.41 -7.24
N LYS A 193 -4.18 -14.33 -8.24
CA LYS A 193 -4.91 -15.59 -8.17
C LYS A 193 -4.47 -16.46 -7.00
N ILE A 194 -3.19 -16.47 -6.67
CA ILE A 194 -2.62 -17.26 -5.57
C ILE A 194 -3.12 -16.70 -4.24
N LEU A 195 -2.94 -15.39 -4.02
CA LEU A 195 -3.40 -14.72 -2.81
C LEU A 195 -4.93 -14.80 -2.62
N ASN A 196 -5.68 -14.68 -3.73
CA ASN A 196 -7.13 -14.84 -3.74
C ASN A 196 -7.55 -16.23 -3.25
N ASP A 197 -6.88 -17.27 -3.77
CA ASP A 197 -7.25 -18.66 -3.46
C ASP A 197 -6.77 -19.09 -2.07
N ASP A 198 -5.70 -18.50 -1.57
CA ASP A 198 -5.18 -18.72 -0.22
C ASP A 198 -6.17 -18.34 0.89
N ILE A 199 -7.04 -17.37 0.62
CA ILE A 199 -8.13 -16.99 1.53
C ILE A 199 -9.46 -17.69 1.20
N GLY A 200 -9.47 -18.63 0.25
CA GLY A 200 -10.66 -19.38 -0.18
C GLY A 200 -11.46 -18.72 -1.30
N GLY A 201 -10.92 -17.69 -1.92
CA GLY A 201 -11.57 -16.87 -2.96
C GLY A 201 -12.28 -15.64 -2.41
N VAL A 202 -12.32 -14.57 -3.22
CA VAL A 202 -12.96 -13.31 -2.84
C VAL A 202 -14.40 -13.28 -3.31
N THR A 203 -15.33 -13.14 -2.37
CA THR A 203 -16.75 -12.99 -2.65
C THR A 203 -17.13 -11.51 -2.71
N LEU A 204 -17.70 -11.08 -3.83
CA LEU A 204 -18.12 -9.70 -4.06
C LEU A 204 -19.35 -9.63 -4.97
N THR A 205 -19.90 -8.40 -5.14
CA THR A 205 -21.01 -8.11 -6.03
C THR A 205 -20.58 -7.05 -7.02
N PRO A 206 -20.42 -7.37 -8.32
CA PRO A 206 -19.99 -6.41 -9.34
C PRO A 206 -20.93 -5.21 -9.45
N GLU A 207 -20.37 -4.01 -9.61
CA GLU A 207 -21.14 -2.77 -9.82
C GLU A 207 -21.48 -2.54 -11.30
N TYR A 208 -20.81 -3.25 -12.19
CA TYR A 208 -20.98 -3.17 -13.65
C TYR A 208 -21.11 -4.57 -14.25
N THR A 209 -21.82 -4.67 -15.39
CA THR A 209 -21.80 -5.88 -16.23
C THR A 209 -20.66 -5.77 -17.24
N PHE A 210 -19.75 -6.75 -17.24
CA PHE A 210 -18.63 -6.82 -18.17
C PHE A 210 -18.08 -8.25 -18.23
N SER A 211 -17.61 -8.68 -19.42
CA SER A 211 -17.15 -10.05 -19.64
C SER A 211 -18.17 -11.08 -19.11
N SER A 212 -17.76 -11.97 -18.24
CA SER A 212 -18.59 -12.98 -17.57
C SER A 212 -19.25 -12.49 -16.26
N PHE A 213 -19.04 -11.23 -15.87
CA PHE A 213 -19.51 -10.68 -14.60
C PHE A 213 -20.81 -9.89 -14.80
N THR A 214 -21.84 -10.22 -14.04
CA THR A 214 -23.15 -9.55 -14.09
C THR A 214 -23.32 -8.60 -12.91
N LYS A 215 -23.68 -7.33 -13.19
CA LYS A 215 -24.00 -6.33 -12.17
C LYS A 215 -25.03 -6.85 -11.17
N GLY A 216 -24.77 -6.68 -9.88
CA GLY A 216 -25.66 -7.04 -8.79
C GLY A 216 -25.69 -8.54 -8.44
N GLN A 217 -25.03 -9.40 -9.22
CA GLN A 217 -24.94 -10.83 -8.93
C GLN A 217 -23.77 -11.11 -7.99
N LYS A 218 -24.03 -11.66 -6.81
CA LYS A 218 -23.01 -12.08 -5.87
C LYS A 218 -22.21 -13.26 -6.43
N ILE A 219 -20.90 -13.12 -6.50
CA ILE A 219 -19.98 -14.13 -7.05
C ILE A 219 -18.78 -14.36 -6.11
N THR A 220 -18.16 -15.52 -6.21
CA THR A 220 -16.88 -15.80 -5.56
C THR A 220 -15.82 -15.99 -6.64
N LEU A 221 -14.85 -15.08 -6.67
CA LEU A 221 -13.73 -15.12 -7.61
C LEU A 221 -12.74 -16.19 -7.15
N LYS A 222 -12.27 -17.03 -8.08
CA LYS A 222 -11.24 -18.05 -7.85
C LYS A 222 -10.30 -18.11 -9.03
N GLY A 223 -9.02 -18.38 -8.74
CA GLY A 223 -7.98 -18.52 -9.76
C GLY A 223 -7.97 -17.30 -10.69
N GLU A 224 -7.97 -17.58 -11.97
CA GLU A 224 -7.88 -16.56 -13.03
C GLU A 224 -9.06 -15.58 -13.06
N THR A 225 -10.23 -15.93 -12.51
CA THR A 225 -11.37 -15.00 -12.48
C THR A 225 -11.10 -13.79 -11.59
N ALA A 226 -10.24 -13.90 -10.57
CA ALA A 226 -9.82 -12.78 -9.74
C ALA A 226 -8.97 -11.78 -10.55
N GLU A 227 -8.02 -12.30 -11.32
CA GLU A 227 -7.18 -11.47 -12.19
C GLU A 227 -8.02 -10.82 -13.30
N GLN A 228 -8.88 -11.59 -13.99
CA GLN A 228 -9.80 -11.07 -15.01
C GLN A 228 -10.68 -9.95 -14.47
N PHE A 229 -11.15 -10.04 -13.24
CA PHE A 229 -12.01 -9.02 -12.62
C PHE A 229 -11.27 -7.68 -12.43
N VAL A 230 -10.00 -7.69 -12.00
CA VAL A 230 -9.23 -6.47 -11.72
C VAL A 230 -8.50 -5.91 -12.94
N ARG A 231 -8.27 -6.74 -13.98
CA ARG A 231 -7.57 -6.33 -15.21
C ARG A 231 -8.49 -5.95 -16.36
N TYR A 232 -9.79 -6.24 -16.26
CA TYR A 232 -10.71 -5.99 -17.36
C TYR A 232 -10.63 -4.56 -17.88
N ARG A 233 -10.55 -4.42 -19.19
CA ARG A 233 -10.56 -3.15 -19.93
C ARG A 233 -11.52 -3.20 -21.11
N ASN A 234 -12.23 -2.09 -21.30
CA ASN A 234 -12.96 -1.81 -22.53
C ASN A 234 -12.29 -0.60 -23.23
N THR A 235 -11.27 -0.84 -24.02
CA THR A 235 -10.45 0.18 -24.67
C THR A 235 -11.23 1.14 -25.60
N ASN A 236 -12.53 0.87 -25.83
CA ASN A 236 -13.40 1.76 -26.58
C ASN A 236 -13.96 2.91 -25.74
N LEU A 237 -13.74 2.92 -24.42
CA LEU A 237 -14.23 3.95 -23.52
C LEU A 237 -13.08 4.77 -22.95
N LEU A 238 -13.19 6.09 -23.07
CA LEU A 238 -12.16 7.02 -22.57
C LEU A 238 -12.01 6.92 -21.04
N ASP A 239 -13.09 6.68 -20.32
CA ASP A 239 -13.14 6.58 -18.86
C ASP A 239 -13.01 5.16 -18.32
N ASP A 240 -12.65 4.19 -19.16
CA ASP A 240 -12.59 2.77 -18.81
C ASP A 240 -11.64 2.51 -17.62
N ASN A 241 -10.55 3.26 -17.52
CA ASN A 241 -9.65 3.14 -16.37
C ASN A 241 -10.33 3.49 -15.02
N LEU A 242 -11.30 4.40 -15.00
CA LEU A 242 -12.09 4.68 -13.78
C LEU A 242 -12.95 3.48 -13.38
N ARG A 243 -13.52 2.77 -14.36
CA ARG A 243 -14.27 1.53 -14.11
C ARG A 243 -13.35 0.44 -13.57
N ARG A 244 -12.17 0.26 -14.19
CA ARG A 244 -11.16 -0.67 -13.69
C ARG A 244 -10.76 -0.35 -12.25
N MET A 245 -10.49 0.92 -11.93
CA MET A 245 -10.22 1.37 -10.57
C MET A 245 -11.37 1.06 -9.60
N SER A 246 -12.63 1.18 -10.02
CA SER A 246 -13.80 0.79 -9.20
C SER A 246 -13.81 -0.72 -8.94
N CYS A 247 -13.54 -1.55 -9.94
CA CYS A 247 -13.42 -3.00 -9.76
C CYS A 247 -12.28 -3.38 -8.82
N GLN A 248 -11.13 -2.74 -8.96
CA GLN A 248 -9.97 -2.94 -8.09
C GLN A 248 -10.27 -2.54 -6.64
N LYS A 249 -10.93 -1.39 -6.42
CA LYS A 249 -11.35 -0.95 -5.08
C LYS A 249 -12.34 -1.92 -4.44
N LEU A 250 -13.33 -2.38 -5.21
CA LEU A 250 -14.30 -3.36 -4.74
C LEU A 250 -13.62 -4.66 -4.37
N TYR A 251 -12.69 -5.15 -5.21
CA TYR A 251 -11.91 -6.35 -4.95
C TYR A 251 -11.08 -6.19 -3.66
N LEU A 252 -10.30 -5.11 -3.53
CA LEU A 252 -9.44 -4.87 -2.38
C LEU A 252 -10.24 -4.79 -1.07
N ASN A 253 -11.36 -4.05 -1.05
CA ASN A 253 -12.24 -4.00 0.10
C ASN A 253 -12.78 -5.39 0.48
N SER A 254 -13.22 -6.15 -0.52
CA SER A 254 -13.76 -7.49 -0.31
C SER A 254 -12.69 -8.47 0.15
N PHE A 255 -11.49 -8.41 -0.44
CA PHE A 255 -10.34 -9.22 -0.04
C PHE A 255 -9.97 -8.98 1.43
N VAL A 256 -9.76 -7.72 1.82
CA VAL A 256 -9.35 -7.39 3.19
C VAL A 256 -10.44 -7.73 4.20
N SER A 257 -11.70 -7.48 3.89
CA SER A 257 -12.82 -7.82 4.79
C SER A 257 -12.96 -9.32 5.03
N GLN A 258 -12.58 -10.16 4.06
CA GLN A 258 -12.60 -11.62 4.19
C GLN A 258 -11.31 -12.19 4.77
N LEU A 259 -10.16 -11.54 4.52
CA LEU A 259 -8.88 -11.91 5.08
C LEU A 259 -8.86 -11.78 6.61
N LEU A 260 -9.33 -10.66 7.15
CA LEU A 260 -9.19 -10.36 8.59
C LEU A 260 -9.84 -11.38 9.53
N PRO A 261 -11.06 -11.91 9.27
CA PRO A 261 -11.60 -13.01 10.07
C PRO A 261 -10.74 -14.28 10.01
N SER A 262 -10.08 -14.53 8.86
CA SER A 262 -9.19 -15.67 8.68
C SER A 262 -7.90 -15.52 9.50
N LEU A 263 -7.34 -14.30 9.56
CA LEU A 263 -6.18 -13.99 10.42
C LEU A 263 -6.44 -14.23 11.91
N LYS A 264 -7.66 -13.96 12.37
CA LYS A 264 -8.06 -14.19 13.76
C LYS A 264 -8.26 -15.66 14.10
N LYS A 265 -8.57 -16.50 13.10
CA LYS A 265 -8.84 -17.94 13.28
C LYS A 265 -7.57 -18.77 13.16
N ASP A 266 -6.67 -18.40 12.24
CA ASP A 266 -5.46 -19.16 11.96
C ASP A 266 -4.26 -18.21 11.79
N ILE A 267 -3.34 -18.27 12.74
CA ILE A 267 -2.11 -17.47 12.76
C ILE A 267 -1.15 -17.82 11.59
N ASN A 268 -1.34 -18.95 10.94
CA ASN A 268 -0.51 -19.36 9.81
C ASN A 268 -0.91 -18.67 8.49
N VAL A 269 -2.12 -18.11 8.40
CA VAL A 269 -2.60 -17.43 7.18
C VAL A 269 -1.66 -16.31 6.73
N PRO A 270 -1.20 -15.37 7.60
CA PRO A 270 -0.25 -14.33 7.19
C PRO A 270 1.08 -14.92 6.67
N LEU A 271 1.58 -15.96 7.34
CA LEU A 271 2.84 -16.61 6.94
C LEU A 271 2.70 -17.30 5.59
N LYS A 272 1.56 -17.94 5.33
CA LYS A 272 1.25 -18.58 4.05
C LYS A 272 1.18 -17.53 2.94
N LEU A 273 0.40 -16.48 3.12
CA LEU A 273 0.28 -15.37 2.16
C LEU A 273 1.64 -14.75 1.83
N TYR A 274 2.45 -14.47 2.85
CA TYR A 274 3.80 -13.94 2.66
C TYR A 274 4.68 -14.90 1.87
N LYS A 275 4.71 -16.18 2.24
CA LYS A 275 5.54 -17.20 1.57
C LYS A 275 5.12 -17.38 0.11
N ASP A 276 3.81 -17.48 -0.14
CA ASP A 276 3.28 -17.78 -1.48
C ASP A 276 3.35 -16.57 -2.41
N SER A 277 3.33 -15.32 -1.87
CA SER A 277 3.53 -14.09 -2.65
C SER A 277 4.98 -13.68 -2.82
N SER A 278 5.92 -14.16 -2.00
CA SER A 278 7.28 -13.62 -1.91
C SER A 278 8.05 -13.56 -3.22
N LYS A 279 7.90 -14.57 -4.08
CA LYS A 279 8.54 -14.63 -5.41
C LYS A 279 7.91 -13.69 -6.46
N TYR A 280 6.75 -13.15 -6.15
CA TYR A 280 5.99 -12.23 -7.01
C TYR A 280 5.91 -10.83 -6.42
N THR A 281 6.81 -10.51 -5.49
CA THR A 281 6.74 -9.28 -4.70
C THR A 281 8.11 -8.62 -4.62
N VAL A 282 8.13 -7.31 -4.84
CA VAL A 282 9.27 -6.45 -4.55
C VAL A 282 8.87 -5.49 -3.44
N THR A 283 9.54 -5.57 -2.30
CA THR A 283 9.17 -4.79 -1.12
C THR A 283 10.36 -4.51 -0.21
N ASN A 284 10.31 -3.40 0.52
CA ASN A 284 11.18 -3.11 1.64
C ASN A 284 10.51 -3.37 3.01
N LEU A 285 9.32 -3.99 3.02
CA LEU A 285 8.68 -4.48 4.25
C LEU A 285 9.55 -5.57 4.88
N ASP A 286 10.09 -5.31 6.06
CA ASP A 286 10.79 -6.31 6.85
C ASP A 286 9.86 -7.08 7.81
N ALA A 287 10.39 -8.13 8.41
CA ALA A 287 9.64 -8.95 9.36
C ALA A 287 9.14 -8.15 10.57
N ASN A 288 9.88 -7.13 11.02
CA ASN A 288 9.51 -6.30 12.17
C ASN A 288 8.29 -5.44 11.83
N ILE A 289 8.30 -4.80 10.66
CA ILE A 289 7.16 -4.01 10.16
C ILE A 289 5.94 -4.92 10.02
N MET A 290 6.09 -6.12 9.46
CA MET A 290 4.98 -7.07 9.32
C MET A 290 4.39 -7.50 10.66
N VAL A 291 5.23 -7.82 11.65
CA VAL A 291 4.76 -8.17 13.01
C VAL A 291 4.01 -6.99 13.63
N TYR A 292 4.53 -5.77 13.48
CA TYR A 292 3.87 -4.57 13.98
C TYR A 292 2.50 -4.36 13.33
N LEU A 293 2.44 -4.35 11.99
CA LEU A 293 1.20 -4.16 11.24
C LEU A 293 0.17 -5.26 11.54
N ALA A 294 0.58 -6.53 11.50
CA ALA A 294 -0.32 -7.66 11.73
C ALA A 294 -0.93 -7.60 13.13
N SER A 295 -0.12 -7.35 14.17
CA SER A 295 -0.61 -7.25 15.55
C SER A 295 -1.57 -6.07 15.76
N THR A 296 -1.29 -4.94 15.11
CA THR A 296 -2.08 -3.72 15.27
C THR A 296 -3.37 -3.77 14.46
N LEU A 297 -3.32 -4.28 13.23
CA LEU A 297 -4.51 -4.47 12.39
C LEU A 297 -5.48 -5.49 12.98
N ALA A 298 -4.97 -6.57 13.58
CA ALA A 298 -5.82 -7.57 14.23
C ALA A 298 -6.67 -6.99 15.37
N THR A 299 -6.20 -5.93 16.04
CA THR A 299 -6.87 -5.30 17.18
C THR A 299 -7.72 -4.08 16.81
N ASN A 300 -7.28 -3.25 15.85
CA ASN A 300 -7.80 -1.91 15.64
C ASN A 300 -8.48 -1.68 14.28
N TYR A 301 -8.60 -2.73 13.44
CA TYR A 301 -9.19 -2.56 12.11
C TYR A 301 -10.68 -2.22 12.15
N SER A 302 -11.05 -1.10 11.53
CA SER A 302 -12.42 -0.59 11.44
C SER A 302 -12.97 -0.53 10.01
N GLY A 303 -12.25 -1.09 9.03
CA GLY A 303 -12.57 -1.04 7.60
C GLY A 303 -11.58 -0.23 6.78
N LEU A 304 -11.58 -0.42 5.45
CA LEU A 304 -10.82 0.40 4.52
C LEU A 304 -11.69 1.55 4.00
N ASN A 305 -11.22 2.78 4.19
CA ASN A 305 -11.78 3.94 3.51
C ASN A 305 -10.92 4.25 2.28
N ILE A 306 -11.33 3.75 1.10
CA ILE A 306 -10.63 3.99 -0.15
C ILE A 306 -11.24 5.18 -0.88
N THR A 307 -10.49 6.27 -0.94
CA THR A 307 -10.84 7.47 -1.70
C THR A 307 -9.99 7.58 -2.98
N SER A 308 -10.36 8.49 -3.88
CA SER A 308 -9.57 8.84 -5.06
C SER A 308 -9.66 10.34 -5.33
N ILE A 309 -8.67 10.87 -6.04
CA ILE A 309 -8.60 12.27 -6.42
C ILE A 309 -9.57 12.52 -7.56
N LYS A 310 -10.39 13.57 -7.44
CA LYS A 310 -11.28 14.02 -8.51
C LYS A 310 -10.48 14.54 -9.69
N GLY A 311 -10.97 14.28 -10.89
CA GLY A 311 -10.35 14.74 -12.13
C GLY A 311 -11.17 14.33 -13.34
N LYS A 312 -10.62 14.55 -14.52
CA LYS A 312 -11.23 14.17 -15.80
C LYS A 312 -10.16 13.75 -16.79
N TYR A 313 -10.51 12.84 -17.67
CA TYR A 313 -9.69 12.52 -18.84
C TYR A 313 -9.73 13.66 -19.84
N VAL A 314 -8.58 13.91 -20.46
CA VAL A 314 -8.42 14.89 -21.54
C VAL A 314 -8.00 14.13 -22.79
N GLU A 315 -8.80 14.24 -23.85
CA GLU A 315 -8.40 13.75 -25.17
C GLU A 315 -7.34 14.67 -25.76
N LYS A 316 -6.18 14.11 -26.05
CA LYS A 316 -5.19 14.79 -26.90
C LYS A 316 -5.36 14.31 -28.33
N LYS A 317 -5.51 15.24 -29.28
CA LYS A 317 -5.75 14.92 -30.70
C LYS A 317 -4.62 14.11 -31.36
N ASP A 318 -3.40 14.19 -30.83
CA ASP A 318 -2.19 13.60 -31.43
C ASP A 318 -1.46 12.57 -30.55
N ASP A 319 -1.91 12.34 -29.31
CA ASP A 319 -1.28 11.39 -28.40
C ASP A 319 -2.13 10.12 -28.21
N ARG A 320 -1.48 8.98 -28.36
CA ARG A 320 -2.07 7.64 -28.15
C ARG A 320 -2.38 7.32 -26.69
N PHE A 321 -2.08 8.24 -25.76
CA PHE A 321 -2.16 8.00 -24.31
C PHE A 321 -3.16 8.97 -23.67
N ALA A 322 -4.08 8.42 -22.90
CA ALA A 322 -5.01 9.21 -22.08
C ALA A 322 -4.25 9.94 -20.97
N GLU A 323 -4.61 11.19 -20.73
CA GLU A 323 -4.13 12.01 -19.62
C GLU A 323 -5.25 12.23 -18.62
N TYR A 324 -5.01 11.93 -17.33
CA TYR A 324 -5.95 12.23 -16.26
C TYR A 324 -5.57 13.54 -15.59
N LYS A 325 -6.34 14.61 -15.88
CA LYS A 325 -6.15 15.92 -15.27
C LYS A 325 -6.88 15.99 -13.94
N ILE A 326 -6.12 16.06 -12.84
CA ILE A 326 -6.65 16.11 -11.48
C ILE A 326 -7.23 17.47 -11.12
N ASN A 327 -8.13 17.49 -10.13
CA ASN A 327 -8.48 18.69 -9.39
C ASN A 327 -7.44 18.87 -8.26
N LYS A 328 -6.58 19.90 -8.39
CA LYS A 328 -5.49 20.17 -7.45
C LYS A 328 -6.00 20.54 -6.04
N THR A 329 -7.10 21.26 -5.95
CA THR A 329 -7.74 21.58 -4.66
C THR A 329 -8.22 20.30 -3.95
N ASP A 330 -8.85 19.35 -4.69
CA ASP A 330 -9.27 18.07 -4.12
C ASP A 330 -8.06 17.22 -3.67
N LEU A 331 -6.94 17.24 -4.41
CA LEU A 331 -5.69 16.61 -3.97
C LEU A 331 -5.21 17.22 -2.66
N PHE A 332 -5.08 18.55 -2.60
CA PHE A 332 -4.58 19.25 -1.41
C PHE A 332 -5.44 18.99 -0.18
N GLU A 333 -6.77 19.08 -0.32
CA GLU A 333 -7.71 18.79 0.77
C GLU A 333 -7.61 17.34 1.26
N LYS A 334 -7.37 16.37 0.35
CA LYS A 334 -7.13 14.97 0.73
C LYS A 334 -5.81 14.79 1.46
N ILE A 335 -4.77 15.49 1.04
CA ILE A 335 -3.47 15.45 1.73
C ILE A 335 -3.61 16.05 3.14
N LEU A 336 -4.33 17.17 3.31
CA LEU A 336 -4.64 17.71 4.63
C LEU A 336 -5.42 16.71 5.49
N ASP A 337 -6.47 16.08 4.92
CA ASP A 337 -7.26 15.08 5.65
C ASP A 337 -6.43 13.86 6.07
N ILE A 338 -5.47 13.44 5.25
CA ILE A 338 -4.66 12.24 5.52
C ILE A 338 -3.54 12.55 6.51
N TYR A 339 -2.78 13.62 6.30
CA TYR A 339 -1.49 13.84 6.97
C TYR A 339 -1.53 14.92 8.04
N TYR A 340 -2.64 15.63 8.22
CA TYR A 340 -2.73 16.73 9.16
C TYR A 340 -3.85 16.53 10.18
N ILE A 341 -3.70 17.21 11.30
CA ILE A 341 -4.72 17.34 12.34
C ILE A 341 -5.25 18.77 12.27
N LYS A 342 -6.55 18.92 12.07
CA LYS A 342 -7.21 20.23 12.15
C LYS A 342 -7.29 20.63 13.63
N THR A 343 -6.68 21.76 14.00
CA THR A 343 -6.56 22.24 15.38
C THR A 343 -7.47 23.44 15.70
N ARG A 344 -7.88 24.21 14.68
CA ARG A 344 -8.84 25.32 14.76
C ARG A 344 -9.71 25.41 13.53
#